data_f1c934c3b29fbad688924682acd815bf
#
_entry.id   f1c934c3b29fbad688924682acd815bf
#
_cell.length_a   1.000
_cell.length_b   1.000
_cell.length_c   1.000
_cell.angle_alpha   90.00
_cell.angle_beta   90.00
_cell.angle_gamma   90.00
#
_symmetry.space_group_name_H-M   'P 1'
#
loop_
_entity.id
_entity.type
_entity.pdbx_description
1 polymer ?
#
loop_
_entity_poly.entity_id
_entity_poly.type
_entity_poly.pdbx_seq_one_letter_code
_entity_poly.pdbx_strand_id
1 'polypeptide(L)'
;MHKKSLLRRFIIIPIVTFFVFTFLITFIFVNFEYDRFNRDSKVYEETYVSCEKQELKSRIEKIIDYIEFQRTYTSQPEEEIKNDIIELISTLRFENDEYIFVFSTSGQVMAHPYISGKTSSGNPINIFDQQEYKVFKSLLEVGNSEQGGFLTYLWKNYPLEQMELKLTYSRFYAPWDWVVSTGVFIEDINAIVDIGKQTMLEQIRKTIIFIVIIFGIVLAGFVFFALLGNQAYRK
;
A
#
# COMPACT_ATOMS: atom_id res chain seq x y z
N MET A 1 -33.98 -59.74 6.75
CA MET A 1 -33.95 -58.23 6.67
C MET A 1 -32.80 -57.57 7.43
N HIS A 2 -32.31 -58.13 8.53
CA HIS A 2 -31.28 -57.50 9.39
C HIS A 2 -29.87 -57.35 8.73
N LYS A 3 -29.42 -58.30 7.89
CA LYS A 3 -28.06 -58.27 7.28
C LYS A 3 -27.82 -57.10 6.30
N LYS A 4 -28.83 -56.71 5.49
CA LYS A 4 -28.72 -55.57 4.57
C LYS A 4 -28.63 -54.22 5.30
N SER A 5 -29.23 -54.09 6.47
CA SER A 5 -29.18 -52.90 7.31
C SER A 5 -27.82 -52.68 7.97
N LEU A 6 -27.17 -53.77 8.39
CA LEU A 6 -25.82 -53.74 8.99
C LEU A 6 -24.76 -53.35 7.95
N LEU A 7 -24.75 -53.97 6.77
CA LEU A 7 -23.81 -53.65 5.69
C LEU A 7 -23.93 -52.15 5.25
N ARG A 8 -25.17 -51.70 5.16
CA ARG A 8 -25.44 -50.26 4.84
C ARG A 8 -24.90 -49.31 5.89
N ARG A 9 -25.02 -49.66 7.17
CA ARG A 9 -24.46 -48.84 8.27
C ARG A 9 -22.93 -48.84 8.24
N PHE A 10 -22.27 -49.97 8.02
CA PHE A 10 -20.83 -50.10 7.95
C PHE A 10 -20.20 -49.35 6.77
N ILE A 11 -20.95 -49.05 5.71
CA ILE A 11 -20.47 -48.28 4.55
C ILE A 11 -20.82 -46.80 4.69
N ILE A 12 -22.04 -46.46 5.10
CA ILE A 12 -22.54 -45.09 5.13
C ILE A 12 -21.86 -44.29 6.24
N ILE A 13 -21.69 -44.85 7.45
CA ILE A 13 -21.12 -44.15 8.59
C ILE A 13 -19.67 -43.67 8.31
N PRO A 14 -18.73 -44.52 7.84
CA PRO A 14 -17.36 -44.05 7.51
C PRO A 14 -17.35 -43.00 6.41
N ILE A 15 -18.21 -43.14 5.38
CA ILE A 15 -18.30 -42.14 4.30
C ILE A 15 -18.76 -40.80 4.84
N VAL A 16 -19.83 -40.77 5.64
CA VAL A 16 -20.34 -39.51 6.23
C VAL A 16 -19.30 -38.90 7.18
N THR A 17 -18.68 -39.74 8.02
CA THR A 17 -17.62 -39.24 8.94
C THR A 17 -16.45 -38.65 8.18
N PHE A 18 -16.01 -39.32 7.09
CA PHE A 18 -14.94 -38.80 6.23
C PHE A 18 -15.32 -37.48 5.58
N PHE A 19 -16.57 -37.34 5.09
CA PHE A 19 -17.08 -36.07 4.54
C PHE A 19 -17.06 -34.95 5.57
N VAL A 20 -17.59 -35.22 6.76
CA VAL A 20 -17.61 -34.21 7.84
C VAL A 20 -16.19 -33.78 8.22
N PHE A 21 -15.28 -34.76 8.34
CA PHE A 21 -13.91 -34.49 8.71
C PHE A 21 -13.17 -33.67 7.62
N THR A 22 -13.32 -34.02 6.35
CA THR A 22 -12.75 -33.29 5.22
C THR A 22 -13.32 -31.90 5.14
N PHE A 23 -14.62 -31.71 5.34
CA PHE A 23 -15.24 -30.39 5.37
C PHE A 23 -14.69 -29.53 6.50
N LEU A 24 -14.56 -30.08 7.71
CA LEU A 24 -14.00 -29.36 8.85
C LEU A 24 -12.55 -28.94 8.62
N ILE A 25 -11.71 -29.85 8.10
CA ILE A 25 -10.32 -29.52 7.79
C ILE A 25 -10.25 -28.43 6.72
N THR A 26 -11.03 -28.53 5.66
CA THR A 26 -11.07 -27.53 4.59
C THR A 26 -11.55 -26.18 5.13
N PHE A 27 -12.57 -26.17 5.96
CA PHE A 27 -13.08 -24.96 6.60
C PHE A 27 -12.02 -24.30 7.49
N ILE A 28 -11.36 -25.07 8.34
CA ILE A 28 -10.27 -24.56 9.20
C ILE A 28 -9.12 -24.01 8.36
N PHE A 29 -8.72 -24.73 7.31
CA PHE A 29 -7.66 -24.32 6.41
C PHE A 29 -7.99 -23.00 5.71
N VAL A 30 -9.19 -22.85 5.15
CA VAL A 30 -9.60 -21.62 4.46
C VAL A 30 -9.61 -20.42 5.43
N ASN A 31 -10.16 -20.60 6.64
CA ASN A 31 -10.16 -19.53 7.63
C ASN A 31 -8.73 -19.16 8.07
N PHE A 32 -7.87 -20.16 8.28
CA PHE A 32 -6.48 -19.93 8.66
C PHE A 32 -5.71 -19.15 7.58
N GLU A 33 -5.87 -19.51 6.30
CA GLU A 33 -5.25 -18.80 5.17
C GLU A 33 -5.76 -17.35 5.07
N TYR A 34 -7.07 -17.15 5.26
CA TYR A 34 -7.66 -15.82 5.24
C TYR A 34 -7.15 -14.95 6.38
N ASP A 35 -7.10 -15.47 7.60
CA ASP A 35 -6.59 -14.74 8.76
C ASP A 35 -5.09 -14.46 8.64
N ARG A 36 -4.32 -15.40 8.10
CA ARG A 36 -2.91 -15.19 7.80
C ARG A 36 -2.72 -14.07 6.79
N PHE A 37 -3.43 -14.12 5.67
CA PHE A 37 -3.36 -13.07 4.66
C PHE A 37 -3.70 -11.69 5.21
N ASN A 38 -4.75 -11.56 6.01
CA ASN A 38 -5.15 -10.28 6.58
C ASN A 38 -4.06 -9.73 7.54
N ARG A 39 -3.42 -10.59 8.33
CA ARG A 39 -2.30 -10.18 9.19
C ARG A 39 -1.08 -9.75 8.37
N ASP A 40 -0.69 -10.57 7.40
CA ASP A 40 0.48 -10.33 6.56
C ASP A 40 0.31 -9.05 5.72
N SER A 41 -0.88 -8.82 5.17
CA SER A 41 -1.20 -7.60 4.42
C SER A 41 -1.11 -6.36 5.29
N LYS A 42 -1.61 -6.43 6.54
CA LYS A 42 -1.53 -5.31 7.47
C LYS A 42 -0.09 -5.00 7.88
N VAL A 43 0.71 -6.02 8.17
CA VAL A 43 2.14 -5.86 8.49
C VAL A 43 2.88 -5.27 7.29
N TYR A 44 2.56 -5.72 6.07
CA TYR A 44 3.15 -5.19 4.86
C TYR A 44 2.82 -3.71 4.67
N GLU A 45 1.55 -3.31 4.81
CA GLU A 45 1.10 -1.93 4.72
C GLU A 45 1.81 -1.03 5.76
N GLU A 46 1.83 -1.45 7.03
CA GLU A 46 2.49 -0.71 8.10
C GLU A 46 4.01 -0.55 7.85
N THR A 47 4.65 -1.62 7.39
CA THR A 47 6.09 -1.62 7.07
C THR A 47 6.39 -0.71 5.88
N TYR A 48 5.61 -0.82 4.82
CA TYR A 48 5.75 0.03 3.63
C TYR A 48 5.60 1.50 3.98
N VAL A 49 4.52 1.88 4.67
CA VAL A 49 4.30 3.28 5.11
C VAL A 49 5.44 3.76 6.01
N SER A 50 5.98 2.89 6.86
CA SER A 50 7.12 3.24 7.72
C SER A 50 8.40 3.49 6.91
N CYS A 51 8.68 2.65 5.90
CA CYS A 51 9.82 2.84 4.99
C CYS A 51 9.68 4.13 4.19
N GLU A 52 8.48 4.39 3.62
CA GLU A 52 8.22 5.63 2.88
C GLU A 52 8.41 6.88 3.76
N LYS A 53 7.90 6.84 4.98
CA LYS A 53 8.12 7.95 5.94
C LYS A 53 9.61 8.21 6.19
N GLN A 54 10.40 7.17 6.35
CA GLN A 54 11.83 7.32 6.58
C GLN A 54 12.53 7.90 5.33
N GLU A 55 12.14 7.45 4.15
CA GLU A 55 12.70 7.93 2.90
C GLU A 55 12.33 9.39 2.63
N LEU A 56 11.05 9.76 2.74
CA LEU A 56 10.57 11.13 2.57
C LEU A 56 11.30 12.09 3.53
N LYS A 57 11.44 11.69 4.80
CA LYS A 57 12.19 12.46 5.79
C LYS A 57 13.66 12.64 5.36
N SER A 58 14.33 11.55 4.98
CA SER A 58 15.73 11.57 4.55
C SER A 58 15.95 12.46 3.33
N ARG A 59 15.02 12.46 2.37
CA ARG A 59 15.09 13.34 1.18
C ARG A 59 15.08 14.81 1.56
N ILE A 60 14.16 15.22 2.43
CA ILE A 60 14.06 16.62 2.87
C ILE A 60 15.26 17.04 3.73
N GLU A 61 15.73 16.19 4.62
CA GLU A 61 16.91 16.46 5.41
C GLU A 61 18.14 16.70 4.52
N LYS A 62 18.36 15.84 3.52
CA LYS A 62 19.46 16.02 2.55
C LYS A 62 19.37 17.33 1.77
N ILE A 63 18.16 17.76 1.39
CA ILE A 63 17.98 19.05 0.71
C ILE A 63 18.29 20.22 1.66
N ILE A 64 17.83 20.15 2.90
CA ILE A 64 18.12 21.20 3.90
C ILE A 64 19.61 21.24 4.21
N ASP A 65 20.26 20.09 4.37
CA ASP A 65 21.72 20.02 4.56
C ASP A 65 22.47 20.62 3.37
N TYR A 66 21.99 20.38 2.14
CA TYR A 66 22.57 20.97 0.94
C TYR A 66 22.39 22.49 0.91
N ILE A 67 21.21 23.00 1.28
CA ILE A 67 20.97 24.45 1.41
C ILE A 67 21.93 25.07 2.43
N GLU A 68 22.07 24.46 3.61
CA GLU A 68 22.99 24.94 4.65
C GLU A 68 24.45 24.90 4.20
N PHE A 69 24.85 23.85 3.48
CA PHE A 69 26.18 23.77 2.88
C PHE A 69 26.44 24.93 1.91
N GLN A 70 25.51 25.19 0.99
CA GLN A 70 25.62 26.28 0.02
C GLN A 70 25.72 27.65 0.73
N ARG A 71 24.87 27.88 1.73
CA ARG A 71 24.88 29.14 2.51
C ARG A 71 26.19 29.36 3.29
N THR A 72 26.79 28.29 3.77
CA THR A 72 27.96 28.38 4.66
C THR A 72 29.27 28.43 3.89
N TYR A 73 29.38 27.68 2.79
CA TYR A 73 30.65 27.44 2.14
C TYR A 73 30.79 28.10 0.75
N THR A 74 29.75 28.73 0.22
CA THR A 74 29.86 29.49 -1.03
C THR A 74 29.96 31.00 -0.77
N SER A 75 30.58 31.70 -1.70
CA SER A 75 30.68 33.19 -1.66
C SER A 75 29.58 33.84 -2.50
N GLN A 76 28.59 33.07 -2.95
CA GLN A 76 27.46 33.58 -3.73
C GLN A 76 26.52 34.42 -2.86
N PRO A 77 25.88 35.47 -3.45
CA PRO A 77 24.80 36.18 -2.79
C PRO A 77 23.64 35.23 -2.43
N GLU A 78 23.01 35.43 -1.29
CA GLU A 78 21.94 34.54 -0.78
C GLU A 78 20.78 34.40 -1.77
N GLU A 79 20.44 35.46 -2.50
CA GLU A 79 19.37 35.41 -3.51
C GLU A 79 19.74 34.56 -4.75
N GLU A 80 21.03 34.50 -5.13
CA GLU A 80 21.49 33.59 -6.17
C GLU A 80 21.38 32.13 -5.69
N ILE A 81 21.80 31.83 -4.47
CA ILE A 81 21.67 30.50 -3.86
C ILE A 81 20.20 30.08 -3.83
N LYS A 82 19.28 30.95 -3.42
CA LYS A 82 17.84 30.66 -3.42
C LYS A 82 17.33 30.30 -4.81
N ASN A 83 17.73 31.08 -5.84
CA ASN A 83 17.31 30.81 -7.21
C ASN A 83 17.85 29.48 -7.74
N ASP A 84 19.12 29.17 -7.47
CA ASP A 84 19.74 27.90 -7.85
C ASP A 84 19.03 26.70 -7.18
N ILE A 85 18.66 26.83 -5.90
CA ILE A 85 17.90 25.82 -5.18
C ILE A 85 16.47 25.65 -5.73
N ILE A 86 15.79 26.74 -6.06
CA ILE A 86 14.46 26.72 -6.68
C ILE A 86 14.53 26.01 -8.04
N GLU A 87 15.53 26.31 -8.86
CA GLU A 87 15.74 25.66 -10.16
C GLU A 87 16.01 24.16 -9.98
N LEU A 88 16.92 23.80 -9.08
CA LEU A 88 17.23 22.42 -8.74
C LEU A 88 15.95 21.65 -8.34
N ILE A 89 15.20 22.16 -7.36
CA ILE A 89 13.98 21.51 -6.84
C ILE A 89 12.92 21.40 -7.94
N SER A 90 12.77 22.42 -8.78
CA SER A 90 11.78 22.42 -9.86
C SER A 90 12.05 21.38 -10.94
N THR A 91 13.31 20.97 -11.11
CA THR A 91 13.73 19.97 -12.10
C THR A 91 13.95 18.58 -11.51
N LEU A 92 14.20 18.48 -10.20
CA LEU A 92 14.48 17.22 -9.52
C LEU A 92 13.25 16.31 -9.53
N ARG A 93 13.45 15.05 -9.97
CA ARG A 93 12.45 13.98 -9.93
C ARG A 93 13.07 12.75 -9.30
N PHE A 94 12.24 12.03 -8.55
CA PHE A 94 12.56 10.71 -8.01
C PHE A 94 11.82 9.62 -8.78
N GLU A 95 11.88 8.39 -8.30
CA GLU A 95 11.08 7.30 -8.87
C GLU A 95 9.59 7.63 -8.85
N ASN A 96 8.82 7.08 -9.79
CA ASN A 96 7.37 7.31 -9.92
C ASN A 96 6.96 8.78 -10.04
N ASP A 97 7.81 9.64 -10.66
CA ASP A 97 7.58 11.07 -10.79
C ASP A 97 7.38 11.83 -9.46
N GLU A 98 7.88 11.27 -8.36
CA GLU A 98 7.87 11.95 -7.07
C GLU A 98 8.75 13.20 -7.10
N TYR A 99 8.37 14.19 -6.32
CA TYR A 99 9.00 15.52 -6.36
C TYR A 99 9.03 16.20 -5.00
N ILE A 100 9.95 17.16 -4.92
CA ILE A 100 10.00 18.14 -3.82
C ILE A 100 9.26 19.39 -4.26
N PHE A 101 8.58 20.03 -3.32
CA PHE A 101 7.95 21.31 -3.52
C PHE A 101 8.18 22.22 -2.31
N VAL A 102 8.22 23.51 -2.57
CA VAL A 102 8.54 24.53 -1.56
C VAL A 102 7.52 25.66 -1.63
N PHE A 103 7.05 26.07 -0.48
CA PHE A 103 6.21 27.25 -0.32
C PHE A 103 6.64 28.07 0.89
N SER A 104 6.31 29.36 0.89
CA SER A 104 6.55 30.24 2.04
C SER A 104 5.43 30.08 3.07
N THR A 105 5.64 30.54 4.31
CA THR A 105 4.59 30.58 5.35
C THR A 105 3.39 31.45 4.95
N SER A 106 3.56 32.38 4.00
CA SER A 106 2.46 33.15 3.43
C SER A 106 1.62 32.40 2.39
N GLY A 107 2.01 31.17 2.00
CA GLY A 107 1.32 30.37 0.99
C GLY A 107 1.79 30.61 -0.46
N GLN A 108 2.87 31.32 -0.65
CA GLN A 108 3.46 31.50 -1.96
C GLN A 108 4.23 30.24 -2.38
N VAL A 109 3.91 29.67 -3.55
CA VAL A 109 4.68 28.57 -4.13
C VAL A 109 6.02 29.10 -4.63
N MET A 110 7.12 28.61 -4.04
CA MET A 110 8.48 28.96 -4.41
C MET A 110 9.04 28.01 -5.48
N ALA A 111 8.80 26.72 -5.32
CA ALA A 111 9.20 25.69 -6.27
C ALA A 111 8.16 24.58 -6.30
N HIS A 112 7.68 24.21 -7.50
CA HIS A 112 6.81 23.06 -7.73
C HIS A 112 6.91 22.64 -9.19
N PRO A 113 7.10 21.34 -9.49
CA PRO A 113 7.33 20.91 -10.88
C PRO A 113 6.14 21.09 -11.82
N TYR A 114 4.94 21.04 -11.30
CA TYR A 114 3.70 21.11 -12.12
C TYR A 114 2.92 22.41 -11.93
N ILE A 115 3.28 23.21 -10.91
CA ILE A 115 2.60 24.46 -10.60
C ILE A 115 3.61 25.59 -10.77
N SER A 116 3.41 26.44 -11.77
CA SER A 116 4.26 27.63 -11.96
C SER A 116 3.95 28.66 -10.87
N GLY A 117 4.90 28.94 -10.00
CA GLY A 117 4.76 29.93 -8.91
C GLY A 117 4.71 31.39 -9.33
N LYS A 118 4.84 31.67 -10.66
CA LYS A 118 4.82 33.05 -11.19
C LYS A 118 3.77 33.19 -12.26
N THR A 119 2.87 34.15 -12.12
CA THR A 119 2.10 34.67 -13.26
C THR A 119 3.05 35.37 -14.21
N SER A 120 2.64 35.52 -15.49
CA SER A 120 3.37 36.33 -16.50
C SER A 120 3.65 37.77 -16.05
N SER A 121 3.02 38.24 -14.98
CA SER A 121 3.17 39.57 -14.37
C SER A 121 4.05 39.55 -13.10
N GLY A 122 4.66 38.42 -12.73
CA GLY A 122 5.57 38.37 -11.56
C GLY A 122 4.88 38.36 -10.17
N ASN A 123 3.55 38.41 -10.14
CA ASN A 123 2.81 38.33 -8.88
C ASN A 123 2.70 36.88 -8.39
N PRO A 124 2.82 36.63 -7.07
CA PRO A 124 2.58 35.30 -6.50
C PRO A 124 1.15 34.86 -6.83
N ILE A 125 1.03 33.67 -7.39
CA ILE A 125 -0.29 33.09 -7.66
C ILE A 125 -0.82 32.58 -6.32
N ASN A 126 -1.95 33.12 -5.86
CA ASN A 126 -2.82 32.43 -4.91
C ASN A 126 -3.53 31.31 -5.67
N ILE A 127 -2.84 30.17 -5.85
CA ILE A 127 -3.30 29.05 -6.70
C ILE A 127 -4.24 28.14 -5.94
N PHE A 128 -4.35 28.32 -4.63
CA PHE A 128 -5.11 27.41 -3.81
C PHE A 128 -6.60 27.76 -3.82
N ASP A 129 -7.40 26.82 -4.29
CA ASP A 129 -8.82 26.80 -3.92
C ASP A 129 -8.96 26.62 -2.39
N GLN A 130 -10.19 26.65 -1.88
CA GLN A 130 -10.42 26.51 -0.43
C GLN A 130 -9.90 25.18 0.13
N GLN A 131 -9.86 24.12 -0.68
CA GLN A 131 -9.41 22.79 -0.25
C GLN A 131 -7.89 22.71 -0.26
N GLU A 132 -7.25 23.18 -1.30
CA GLU A 132 -5.80 23.30 -1.42
C GLU A 132 -5.20 24.18 -0.32
N TYR A 133 -5.87 25.29 0.00
CA TYR A 133 -5.46 26.16 1.10
C TYR A 133 -5.50 25.46 2.48
N LYS A 134 -6.48 24.58 2.72
CA LYS A 134 -6.53 23.78 3.95
C LYS A 134 -5.35 22.82 4.04
N VAL A 135 -5.05 22.12 2.93
CA VAL A 135 -3.89 21.23 2.85
C VAL A 135 -2.61 21.99 3.13
N PHE A 136 -2.42 23.14 2.47
CA PHE A 136 -1.28 24.01 2.71
C PHE A 136 -1.12 24.38 4.18
N LYS A 137 -2.18 24.85 4.85
CA LYS A 137 -2.14 25.16 6.29
C LYS A 137 -1.72 23.97 7.15
N SER A 138 -2.27 22.80 6.84
CA SER A 138 -1.94 21.58 7.57
C SER A 138 -0.49 21.14 7.35
N LEU A 139 0.05 21.31 6.13
CA LEU A 139 1.46 21.05 5.85
C LEU A 139 2.38 22.03 6.59
N LEU A 140 2.02 23.30 6.65
CA LEU A 140 2.75 24.31 7.44
C LEU A 140 2.73 23.96 8.93
N GLU A 141 1.56 23.56 9.46
CA GLU A 141 1.41 23.21 10.88
C GLU A 141 2.28 22.00 11.25
N VAL A 142 2.23 20.90 10.48
CA VAL A 142 3.05 19.72 10.74
C VAL A 142 4.54 19.99 10.48
N GLY A 143 4.86 20.81 9.49
CA GLY A 143 6.23 21.20 9.14
C GLY A 143 6.92 22.06 10.19
N ASN A 144 6.16 22.82 10.96
CA ASN A 144 6.66 23.72 12.00
C ASN A 144 7.04 23.02 13.31
N SER A 145 6.88 21.69 13.41
CA SER A 145 7.38 20.93 14.54
C SER A 145 8.92 20.85 14.49
N GLU A 146 9.59 20.63 15.64
CA GLU A 146 11.06 20.58 15.74
C GLU A 146 11.73 19.65 14.72
N GLN A 147 11.05 18.55 14.37
CA GLN A 147 11.57 17.54 13.45
C GLN A 147 10.80 17.46 12.13
N GLY A 148 9.94 18.44 11.84
CA GLY A 148 8.99 18.32 10.75
C GLY A 148 7.87 17.33 11.06
N GLY A 149 6.98 17.08 10.11
CA GLY A 149 5.83 16.19 10.33
C GLY A 149 5.27 15.59 9.07
N PHE A 150 4.41 14.59 9.26
CA PHE A 150 3.74 13.88 8.18
C PHE A 150 2.26 14.25 8.11
N LEU A 151 1.76 14.37 6.89
CA LEU A 151 0.35 14.58 6.59
C LEU A 151 -0.08 13.65 5.46
N THR A 152 -1.26 13.04 5.60
CA THR A 152 -1.90 12.30 4.51
C THR A 152 -3.16 13.04 4.08
N TYR A 153 -3.29 13.30 2.77
CA TYR A 153 -4.40 14.07 2.21
C TYR A 153 -4.66 13.68 0.75
N LEU A 154 -5.84 14.00 0.24
CA LEU A 154 -6.16 13.85 -1.18
C LEU A 154 -5.49 14.97 -1.98
N TRP A 155 -4.74 14.59 -3.00
CA TRP A 155 -4.08 15.52 -3.90
C TRP A 155 -4.14 15.05 -5.35
N LYS A 156 -4.09 16.01 -6.27
CA LYS A 156 -4.07 15.69 -7.70
C LYS A 156 -2.72 15.07 -8.07
N ASN A 157 -2.77 13.85 -8.58
CA ASN A 157 -1.65 13.20 -9.24
C ASN A 157 -1.57 13.76 -10.67
N TYR A 158 -0.69 14.74 -10.88
CA TYR A 158 -0.64 15.49 -12.14
C TYR A 158 -0.37 14.63 -13.37
N PRO A 159 0.53 13.62 -13.34
CA PRO A 159 0.70 12.72 -14.48
C PRO A 159 -0.55 11.93 -14.86
N LEU A 160 -1.37 11.55 -13.88
CA LEU A 160 -2.58 10.73 -14.08
C LEU A 160 -3.87 11.55 -14.14
N GLU A 161 -3.82 12.85 -13.81
CA GLU A 161 -4.98 13.74 -13.72
C GLU A 161 -6.08 13.27 -12.73
N GLN A 162 -5.70 12.45 -11.72
CA GLN A 162 -6.61 11.84 -10.74
C GLN A 162 -6.32 12.34 -9.33
N MET A 163 -7.35 12.32 -8.47
CA MET A 163 -7.21 12.63 -7.04
C MET A 163 -6.87 11.35 -6.29
N GLU A 164 -5.72 11.34 -5.65
CA GLU A 164 -5.17 10.19 -4.92
C GLU A 164 -4.71 10.59 -3.52
N LEU A 165 -4.66 9.61 -2.61
CA LEU A 165 -4.10 9.83 -1.28
C LEU A 165 -2.59 10.02 -1.36
N LYS A 166 -2.10 11.15 -0.86
CA LYS A 166 -0.68 11.50 -0.80
C LYS A 166 -0.19 11.55 0.64
N LEU A 167 0.83 10.78 0.97
CA LEU A 167 1.59 10.89 2.20
C LEU A 167 2.72 11.88 1.97
N THR A 168 2.77 12.96 2.74
CA THR A 168 3.78 14.02 2.59
C THR A 168 4.51 14.22 3.90
N TYR A 169 5.83 14.39 3.83
CA TYR A 169 6.64 14.93 4.90
C TYR A 169 6.97 16.39 4.62
N SER A 170 6.82 17.24 5.63
CA SER A 170 7.10 18.68 5.55
C SER A 170 8.05 19.09 6.67
N ARG A 171 8.95 20.02 6.37
CA ARG A 171 9.82 20.64 7.36
C ARG A 171 9.97 22.14 7.08
N PHE A 172 9.82 22.93 8.13
CA PHE A 172 10.03 24.37 8.06
C PHE A 172 11.53 24.70 8.12
N TYR A 173 11.98 25.54 7.19
CA TYR A 173 13.32 26.07 7.10
C TYR A 173 13.27 27.57 7.41
N ALA A 174 13.49 27.91 8.68
CA ALA A 174 13.32 29.26 9.20
C ALA A 174 14.16 30.35 8.51
N PRO A 175 15.44 30.13 8.11
CA PRO A 175 16.24 31.16 7.50
C PRO A 175 15.64 31.79 6.23
N TRP A 176 14.87 31.04 5.47
CA TRP A 176 14.25 31.49 4.22
C TRP A 176 12.73 31.57 4.27
N ASP A 177 12.15 31.33 5.42
CA ASP A 177 10.69 31.24 5.57
C ASP A 177 10.07 30.20 4.62
N TRP A 178 10.76 29.09 4.41
CA TRP A 178 10.36 28.03 3.49
C TRP A 178 9.80 26.82 4.23
N VAL A 179 8.73 26.25 3.68
CA VAL A 179 8.27 24.90 4.02
C VAL A 179 8.66 23.98 2.87
N VAL A 180 9.61 23.11 3.13
CA VAL A 180 10.15 22.16 2.16
C VAL A 180 9.43 20.84 2.36
N SER A 181 8.83 20.31 1.31
CA SER A 181 7.95 19.15 1.38
C SER A 181 8.20 18.18 0.24
N THR A 182 8.00 16.89 0.51
CA THR A 182 7.99 15.82 -0.50
C THR A 182 6.96 14.77 -0.11
N GLY A 183 6.41 14.07 -1.07
CA GLY A 183 5.37 13.06 -0.78
C GLY A 183 5.20 12.02 -1.87
N VAL A 184 4.63 10.90 -1.49
CA VAL A 184 4.33 9.73 -2.31
C VAL A 184 2.83 9.48 -2.34
N PHE A 185 2.31 9.01 -3.47
CA PHE A 185 0.92 8.56 -3.59
C PHE A 185 0.79 7.13 -3.07
N ILE A 186 -0.20 6.89 -2.18
CA ILE A 186 -0.31 5.63 -1.41
C ILE A 186 -1.16 4.57 -2.15
N GLU A 187 -1.79 4.89 -3.26
CA GLU A 187 -2.70 3.97 -3.96
C GLU A 187 -2.02 2.70 -4.49
N ASP A 188 -0.73 2.75 -4.74
CA ASP A 188 0.08 1.59 -5.15
C ASP A 188 0.05 0.45 -4.10
N ILE A 189 -0.12 0.78 -2.82
CA ILE A 189 -0.23 -0.23 -1.74
C ILE A 189 -1.49 -1.06 -1.90
N ASN A 190 -2.63 -0.41 -2.17
CA ASN A 190 -3.90 -1.09 -2.36
C ASN A 190 -3.85 -2.03 -3.56
N ALA A 191 -3.21 -1.62 -4.65
CA ALA A 191 -3.00 -2.47 -5.83
C ALA A 191 -2.17 -3.71 -5.50
N ILE A 192 -1.09 -3.58 -4.74
CA ILE A 192 -0.24 -4.70 -4.32
C ILE A 192 -1.00 -5.65 -3.39
N VAL A 193 -1.75 -5.12 -2.42
CA VAL A 193 -2.59 -5.92 -1.52
C VAL A 193 -3.68 -6.66 -2.29
N ASP A 194 -4.30 -6.03 -3.29
CA ASP A 194 -5.32 -6.67 -4.14
C ASP A 194 -4.74 -7.79 -5.01
N ILE A 195 -3.56 -7.62 -5.58
CA ILE A 195 -2.84 -8.68 -6.31
C ILE A 195 -2.53 -9.84 -5.35
N GLY A 196 -2.06 -9.57 -4.15
CA GLY A 196 -1.82 -10.57 -3.12
C GLY A 196 -3.08 -11.34 -2.76
N LYS A 197 -4.22 -10.66 -2.61
CA LYS A 197 -5.53 -11.24 -2.35
C LYS A 197 -6.00 -12.17 -3.47
N GLN A 198 -5.86 -11.75 -4.73
CA GLN A 198 -6.18 -12.59 -5.87
C GLN A 198 -5.31 -13.85 -5.90
N THR A 199 -4.02 -13.73 -5.64
CA THR A 199 -3.08 -14.85 -5.58
C THR A 199 -3.46 -15.83 -4.47
N MET A 200 -3.80 -15.34 -3.28
CA MET A 200 -4.28 -16.15 -2.16
C MET A 200 -5.57 -16.92 -2.53
N LEU A 201 -6.57 -16.22 -3.10
CA LEU A 201 -7.83 -16.85 -3.51
C LEU A 201 -7.60 -17.95 -4.56
N GLU A 202 -6.66 -17.74 -5.47
CA GLU A 202 -6.29 -18.75 -6.46
C GLU A 202 -5.62 -19.97 -5.82
N GLN A 203 -4.77 -19.79 -4.83
CA GLN A 203 -4.16 -20.87 -4.06
C GLN A 203 -5.21 -21.67 -3.29
N ILE A 204 -6.13 -21.01 -2.60
CA ILE A 204 -7.25 -21.63 -1.90
C ILE A 204 -8.08 -22.46 -2.89
N ARG A 205 -8.44 -21.89 -4.05
CA ARG A 205 -9.19 -22.60 -5.10
C ARG A 205 -8.47 -23.87 -5.57
N LYS A 206 -7.17 -23.79 -5.86
CA LYS A 206 -6.35 -24.96 -6.27
C LYS A 206 -6.32 -26.02 -5.18
N THR A 207 -6.18 -25.63 -3.92
CA THR A 207 -6.18 -26.55 -2.78
C THR A 207 -7.54 -27.24 -2.60
N ILE A 208 -8.64 -26.50 -2.74
CA ILE A 208 -9.99 -27.08 -2.68
C ILE A 208 -10.19 -28.09 -3.81
N ILE A 209 -9.82 -27.77 -5.05
CA ILE A 209 -9.92 -28.69 -6.19
C ILE A 209 -9.11 -29.97 -5.90
N PHE A 210 -7.89 -29.85 -5.38
CA PHE A 210 -7.05 -30.99 -5.05
C PHE A 210 -7.70 -31.89 -3.97
N ILE A 211 -8.27 -31.28 -2.93
CA ILE A 211 -9.01 -32.01 -1.89
C ILE A 211 -10.22 -32.76 -2.49
N VAL A 212 -10.97 -32.10 -3.38
CA VAL A 212 -12.12 -32.70 -4.05
C VAL A 212 -11.71 -33.92 -4.93
N ILE A 213 -10.56 -33.79 -5.63
CA ILE A 213 -10.04 -34.90 -6.44
C ILE A 213 -9.64 -36.10 -5.55
N ILE A 214 -8.86 -35.85 -4.49
CA ILE A 214 -8.48 -36.91 -3.53
C ILE A 214 -9.71 -37.57 -2.95
N PHE A 215 -10.70 -36.77 -2.57
CA PHE A 215 -11.97 -37.25 -2.07
C PHE A 215 -12.69 -38.17 -3.06
N GLY A 216 -12.75 -37.78 -4.34
CA GLY A 216 -13.32 -38.58 -5.42
C GLY A 216 -12.63 -39.96 -5.58
N ILE A 217 -11.29 -39.96 -5.49
CA ILE A 217 -10.48 -41.19 -5.57
C ILE A 217 -10.79 -42.12 -4.39
N VAL A 218 -10.81 -41.58 -3.17
CA VAL A 218 -11.09 -42.34 -1.95
C VAL A 218 -12.51 -42.92 -1.99
N LEU A 219 -13.50 -42.12 -2.42
CA LEU A 219 -14.88 -42.58 -2.58
C LEU A 219 -14.99 -43.70 -3.61
N ALA A 220 -14.35 -43.58 -4.76
CA ALA A 220 -14.31 -44.60 -5.79
C ALA A 220 -13.69 -45.90 -5.26
N GLY A 221 -12.61 -45.81 -4.47
CA GLY A 221 -11.99 -46.94 -3.79
C GLY A 221 -12.96 -47.65 -2.83
N PHE A 222 -13.67 -46.88 -1.99
CA PHE A 222 -14.70 -47.47 -1.09
C PHE A 222 -15.81 -48.16 -1.85
N VAL A 223 -16.32 -47.58 -2.92
CA VAL A 223 -17.36 -48.22 -3.75
C VAL A 223 -16.84 -49.51 -4.40
N PHE A 224 -15.63 -49.49 -4.93
CA PHE A 224 -15.00 -50.66 -5.54
C PHE A 224 -14.83 -51.80 -4.52
N PHE A 225 -14.30 -51.54 -3.32
CA PHE A 225 -14.19 -52.56 -2.26
C PHE A 225 -15.55 -53.09 -1.80
N ALA A 226 -16.55 -52.22 -1.69
CA ALA A 226 -17.91 -52.63 -1.36
C ALA A 226 -18.54 -53.57 -2.41
N LEU A 227 -18.27 -53.33 -3.69
CA LEU A 227 -18.72 -54.19 -4.79
C LEU A 227 -18.03 -55.56 -4.79
N LEU A 228 -16.70 -55.58 -4.58
CA LEU A 228 -15.93 -56.84 -4.46
C LEU A 228 -16.39 -57.68 -3.26
N GLY A 229 -16.59 -57.05 -2.09
CA GLY A 229 -17.13 -57.74 -0.91
C GLY A 229 -18.51 -58.33 -1.16
N ASN A 230 -19.38 -57.63 -1.88
CA ASN A 230 -20.70 -58.13 -2.21
C ASN A 230 -20.67 -59.33 -3.22
N GLN A 231 -19.69 -59.36 -4.14
CA GLN A 231 -19.47 -60.50 -5.04
C GLN A 231 -18.93 -61.74 -4.30
N ALA A 232 -18.00 -61.54 -3.36
CA ALA A 232 -17.44 -62.62 -2.54
C ALA A 232 -18.48 -63.28 -1.63
N TYR A 233 -19.50 -62.54 -1.19
CA TYR A 233 -20.58 -63.02 -0.35
C TYR A 233 -21.75 -63.75 -1.16
N ARG A 234 -21.73 -63.61 -2.49
CA ARG A 234 -22.73 -64.26 -3.36
C ARG A 234 -22.31 -65.66 -3.89
N LYS A 235 -21.06 -66.00 -3.70
CA LYS A 235 -20.50 -67.33 -3.89
C LYS A 235 -20.52 -68.12 -2.58
#